data_c527ceeb20dd113ad04827f68637f6e5
#
_entry.id   c527ceeb20dd113ad04827f68637f6e5
#
_cell.length_a   1.000
_cell.length_b   1.000
_cell.length_c   1.000
_cell.angle_alpha   90.00
_cell.angle_beta   90.00
_cell.angle_gamma   90.00
#
_symmetry.space_group_name_H-M   'P 1'
#
loop_
_entity.id
_entity.type
_entity.pdbx_description
1 polymer ?
#
loop_
_entity_poly.entity_id
_entity_poly.type
_entity_poly.pdbx_seq_one_letter_code
_entity_poly.pdbx_strand_id
1 'polypeptide(L)'
;MRRNRLAMFVILAFLLAFSVRAEKKQDSPEEEEMIISGVGFDQQAQSPVVLLSDKERKKVLPIWIGLCEARSIEIGLSGEVAPRPLTYDLVAAIVRTMKAKVERIVIVDLRDQVYYAQVEVSLDGAVSKIDARPSDAIALASRMGAPIFVKKSVLDKAIAPETGEEKRGT
;
A
#
# COMPACT_ATOMS: atom_id res chain seq x y z
N MET A 1 -23.09 -51.61 -26.72
CA MET A 1 -23.38 -50.18 -26.51
C MET A 1 -23.10 -49.67 -25.09
N ARG A 2 -22.21 -50.28 -24.30
CA ARG A 2 -21.89 -49.86 -22.92
C ARG A 2 -20.53 -49.16 -22.74
N ARG A 3 -19.68 -49.14 -23.77
CA ARG A 3 -18.29 -48.63 -23.69
C ARG A 3 -18.13 -47.11 -23.86
N ASN A 4 -19.09 -46.42 -24.47
CA ASN A 4 -18.96 -44.98 -24.74
C ASN A 4 -19.47 -44.07 -23.62
N ARG A 5 -20.22 -44.62 -22.64
CA ARG A 5 -20.72 -43.81 -21.52
C ARG A 5 -19.64 -43.49 -20.45
N LEU A 6 -18.68 -44.40 -20.27
CA LEU A 6 -17.61 -44.22 -19.29
C LEU A 6 -16.58 -43.17 -19.74
N ALA A 7 -16.27 -43.12 -21.06
CA ALA A 7 -15.36 -42.11 -21.63
C ALA A 7 -15.92 -40.68 -21.54
N MET A 8 -17.25 -40.54 -21.70
CA MET A 8 -17.91 -39.22 -21.64
C MET A 8 -17.96 -38.64 -20.20
N PHE A 9 -18.03 -39.49 -19.17
CA PHE A 9 -17.98 -39.04 -17.78
C PHE A 9 -16.58 -38.61 -17.34
N VAL A 10 -15.53 -39.24 -17.86
CA VAL A 10 -14.14 -38.87 -17.54
C VAL A 10 -13.77 -37.52 -18.19
N ILE A 11 -14.23 -37.24 -19.40
CA ILE A 11 -13.99 -35.97 -20.09
C ILE A 11 -14.77 -34.83 -19.43
N LEU A 12 -16.00 -35.08 -18.96
CA LEU A 12 -16.80 -34.06 -18.24
C LEU A 12 -16.22 -33.74 -16.86
N ALA A 13 -15.64 -34.73 -16.15
CA ALA A 13 -14.96 -34.52 -14.88
C ALA A 13 -13.64 -33.74 -15.05
N PHE A 14 -12.93 -33.88 -16.14
CA PHE A 14 -11.69 -33.18 -16.44
C PHE A 14 -11.92 -31.69 -16.82
N LEU A 15 -13.07 -31.40 -17.45
CA LEU A 15 -13.47 -30.01 -17.76
C LEU A 15 -13.95 -29.21 -16.54
N LEU A 16 -14.42 -29.86 -15.48
CA LEU A 16 -14.81 -29.23 -14.23
C LEU A 16 -13.62 -28.92 -13.32
N ALA A 17 -12.48 -29.59 -13.48
CA ALA A 17 -11.28 -29.38 -12.66
C ALA A 17 -10.41 -28.20 -13.16
N PHE A 18 -10.67 -27.63 -14.33
CA PHE A 18 -9.83 -26.54 -14.90
C PHE A 18 -10.40 -25.14 -14.70
N SER A 19 -11.44 -25.00 -13.89
CA SER A 19 -12.01 -23.69 -13.52
C SER A 19 -11.56 -23.21 -12.14
N VAL A 20 -10.33 -23.52 -11.73
CA VAL A 20 -9.64 -22.68 -10.74
C VAL A 20 -9.13 -21.46 -11.49
N ARG A 21 -10.08 -20.60 -11.83
CA ARG A 21 -9.82 -19.24 -12.30
C ARG A 21 -9.07 -18.56 -11.18
N ALA A 22 -7.78 -18.26 -11.42
CA ALA A 22 -7.05 -17.32 -10.57
C ALA A 22 -7.95 -16.10 -10.39
N GLU A 23 -8.45 -15.90 -9.18
CA GLU A 23 -9.20 -14.72 -8.80
C GLU A 23 -8.24 -13.55 -9.01
N LYS A 24 -8.39 -12.88 -10.14
CA LYS A 24 -7.71 -11.62 -10.42
C LYS A 24 -8.13 -10.73 -9.26
N LYS A 25 -7.17 -10.43 -8.34
CA LYS A 25 -7.36 -9.52 -7.20
C LYS A 25 -8.06 -8.29 -7.78
N GLN A 26 -9.35 -8.19 -7.53
CA GLN A 26 -10.19 -7.12 -8.05
C GLN A 26 -9.80 -5.91 -7.24
N ASP A 27 -9.17 -4.92 -7.88
CA ASP A 27 -8.95 -3.62 -7.26
C ASP A 27 -10.28 -3.18 -6.70
N SER A 28 -10.36 -3.06 -5.37
CA SER A 28 -11.59 -2.64 -4.72
C SER A 28 -11.99 -1.30 -5.33
N PRO A 29 -13.24 -1.11 -5.79
CA PRO A 29 -13.68 0.16 -6.37
C PRO A 29 -13.52 1.34 -5.39
N GLU A 30 -13.23 1.06 -4.12
CA GLU A 30 -13.03 2.03 -3.05
C GLU A 30 -11.56 2.43 -2.84
N GLU A 31 -10.59 1.80 -3.52
CA GLU A 31 -9.16 2.06 -3.35
C GLU A 31 -8.54 2.47 -4.70
N GLU A 32 -7.56 3.35 -4.65
CA GLU A 32 -6.81 3.83 -5.81
C GLU A 32 -5.32 3.54 -5.63
N GLU A 33 -4.68 2.95 -6.64
CA GLU A 33 -3.24 2.70 -6.63
C GLU A 33 -2.49 4.00 -6.83
N MET A 34 -1.55 4.29 -5.93
CA MET A 34 -0.73 5.48 -5.96
C MET A 34 0.76 5.10 -6.00
N ILE A 35 1.57 5.98 -6.55
CA ILE A 35 3.04 5.85 -6.57
C ILE A 35 3.67 6.96 -5.74
N ILE A 36 4.88 6.71 -5.22
CA ILE A 36 5.67 7.76 -4.59
C ILE A 36 6.22 8.64 -5.72
N SER A 37 5.72 9.85 -5.86
CA SER A 37 6.17 10.81 -6.86
C SER A 37 7.37 11.62 -6.42
N GLY A 38 7.64 11.68 -5.12
CA GLY A 38 8.81 12.33 -4.55
C GLY A 38 8.74 12.53 -3.04
N VAL A 39 9.87 12.94 -2.49
CA VAL A 39 10.00 13.45 -1.13
C VAL A 39 10.51 14.87 -1.23
N GLY A 40 9.93 15.78 -0.50
CA GLY A 40 10.29 17.19 -0.48
C GLY A 40 10.32 17.76 0.93
N PHE A 41 10.53 19.07 1.02
CA PHE A 41 10.48 19.80 2.29
C PHE A 41 9.51 20.98 2.16
N ASP A 42 8.50 20.99 3.01
CA ASP A 42 7.56 22.09 3.10
C ASP A 42 8.12 23.21 3.97
N GLN A 43 8.44 24.34 3.35
CA GLN A 43 9.02 25.50 4.02
C GLN A 43 8.05 26.18 4.99
N GLN A 44 6.75 26.07 4.77
CA GLN A 44 5.73 26.67 5.65
C GLN A 44 5.52 25.80 6.89
N ALA A 45 5.35 24.49 6.69
CA ALA A 45 5.19 23.53 7.77
C ALA A 45 6.53 23.19 8.46
N GLN A 46 7.69 23.60 7.88
CA GLN A 46 9.03 23.26 8.37
C GLN A 46 9.19 21.73 8.57
N SER A 47 8.65 20.95 7.64
CA SER A 47 8.57 19.50 7.76
C SER A 47 8.76 18.82 6.39
N PRO A 48 9.39 17.64 6.35
CA PRO A 48 9.40 16.83 5.14
C PRO A 48 7.99 16.38 4.76
N VAL A 49 7.79 16.21 3.46
CA VAL A 49 6.53 15.73 2.89
C VAL A 49 6.83 14.66 1.85
N VAL A 50 6.14 13.52 1.93
CA VAL A 50 6.10 12.53 0.86
C VAL A 50 4.86 12.80 0.00
N LEU A 51 5.06 12.79 -1.32
CA LEU A 51 4.00 12.99 -2.28
C LEU A 51 3.63 11.65 -2.92
N LEU A 52 2.40 11.22 -2.71
CA LEU A 52 1.81 10.11 -3.46
C LEU A 52 1.01 10.68 -4.62
N SER A 53 1.09 10.06 -5.80
CA SER A 53 0.28 10.46 -6.95
C SER A 53 -0.29 9.24 -7.68
N ASP A 54 -1.40 9.43 -8.38
CA ASP A 54 -1.83 8.47 -9.38
C ASP A 54 -0.80 8.39 -10.53
N LYS A 55 -0.90 7.34 -11.36
CA LYS A 55 0.03 7.11 -12.48
C LYS A 55 0.03 8.25 -13.49
N GLU A 56 -1.09 8.95 -13.60
CA GLU A 56 -1.27 10.07 -14.53
C GLU A 56 -0.91 11.43 -13.91
N ARG A 57 -0.55 11.45 -12.63
CA ARG A 57 -0.23 12.67 -11.84
C ARG A 57 -1.35 13.71 -11.80
N LYS A 58 -2.59 13.27 -11.93
CA LYS A 58 -3.78 14.12 -11.83
C LYS A 58 -4.21 14.35 -10.38
N LYS A 59 -3.91 13.38 -9.52
CA LYS A 59 -4.17 13.43 -8.09
C LYS A 59 -2.86 13.37 -7.34
N VAL A 60 -2.68 14.22 -6.36
CA VAL A 60 -1.52 14.25 -5.48
C VAL A 60 -1.98 14.29 -4.05
N LEU A 61 -1.47 13.37 -3.24
CA LEU A 61 -1.71 13.31 -1.80
C LEU A 61 -0.42 13.63 -1.06
N PRO A 62 -0.29 14.80 -0.44
CA PRO A 62 0.83 15.12 0.43
C PRO A 62 0.61 14.50 1.80
N ILE A 63 1.67 13.90 2.36
CA ILE A 63 1.69 13.37 3.73
C ILE A 63 2.95 13.91 4.41
N TRP A 64 2.78 14.74 5.44
CA TRP A 64 3.89 15.27 6.23
C TRP A 64 4.45 14.18 7.14
N ILE A 65 5.77 14.06 7.17
CA ILE A 65 6.48 12.95 7.83
C ILE A 65 7.70 13.45 8.60
N GLY A 66 8.30 12.60 9.41
CA GLY A 66 9.55 12.95 10.11
C GLY A 66 10.78 12.90 9.20
N LEU A 67 11.85 13.57 9.60
CA LEU A 67 13.12 13.61 8.86
C LEU A 67 13.73 12.21 8.66
N CYS A 68 13.67 11.37 9.70
CA CYS A 68 14.21 10.00 9.61
C CYS A 68 13.43 9.13 8.61
N GLU A 69 12.11 9.26 8.60
CA GLU A 69 11.23 8.55 7.68
C GLU A 69 11.42 9.06 6.25
N ALA A 70 11.53 10.38 6.05
CA ALA A 70 11.81 10.99 4.74
C ALA A 70 13.12 10.44 4.16
N ARG A 71 14.22 10.52 4.93
CA ARG A 71 15.52 9.96 4.50
C ARG A 71 15.44 8.48 4.21
N SER A 72 14.67 7.75 5.00
CA SER A 72 14.45 6.32 4.79
C SER A 72 13.75 6.02 3.47
N ILE A 73 12.70 6.79 3.14
CA ILE A 73 11.97 6.64 1.85
C ILE A 73 12.91 6.96 0.69
N GLU A 74 13.67 8.07 0.75
CA GLU A 74 14.64 8.44 -0.29
C GLU A 74 15.67 7.34 -0.57
N ILE A 75 16.25 6.74 0.47
CA ILE A 75 17.19 5.62 0.35
C ILE A 75 16.50 4.41 -0.30
N GLY A 76 15.25 4.12 0.09
CA GLY A 76 14.48 3.03 -0.53
C GLY A 76 14.21 3.27 -2.02
N LEU A 77 13.95 4.51 -2.42
CA LEU A 77 13.69 4.89 -3.81
C LEU A 77 14.97 4.91 -4.66
N SER A 78 16.07 5.40 -4.10
CA SER A 78 17.35 5.52 -4.82
C SER A 78 18.08 4.19 -4.95
N GLY A 79 17.75 3.20 -4.11
CA GLY A 79 18.51 1.95 -4.00
C GLY A 79 19.89 2.13 -3.36
N GLU A 80 20.15 3.26 -2.72
CA GLU A 80 21.39 3.51 -1.98
C GLU A 80 21.58 2.45 -0.89
N VAL A 81 22.79 1.91 -0.81
CA VAL A 81 23.16 0.92 0.21
C VAL A 81 23.89 1.61 1.34
N ALA A 82 23.27 1.67 2.51
CA ALA A 82 23.94 2.18 3.70
C ALA A 82 25.02 1.20 4.18
N PRO A 83 26.12 1.68 4.83
CA PRO A 83 27.18 0.80 5.37
C PRO A 83 26.67 -0.25 6.38
N ARG A 84 25.56 0.04 7.05
CA ARG A 84 24.84 -0.89 7.94
C ARG A 84 23.36 -0.78 7.68
N PRO A 85 22.60 -1.90 7.85
CA PRO A 85 21.15 -1.89 7.67
C PRO A 85 20.48 -0.83 8.55
N LEU A 86 19.60 -0.04 7.94
CA LEU A 86 18.74 0.90 8.64
C LEU A 86 17.49 0.18 9.17
N THR A 87 16.64 0.88 9.91
CA THR A 87 15.44 0.31 10.54
C THR A 87 14.57 -0.48 9.55
N TYR A 88 14.26 0.12 8.39
CA TYR A 88 13.38 -0.55 7.41
C TYR A 88 14.09 -1.63 6.60
N ASP A 89 15.42 -1.58 6.49
CA ASP A 89 16.20 -2.68 5.93
C ASP A 89 16.15 -3.90 6.88
N LEU A 90 16.23 -3.64 8.20
CA LEU A 90 16.07 -4.67 9.22
C LEU A 90 14.66 -5.26 9.20
N VAL A 91 13.61 -4.43 9.14
CA VAL A 91 12.22 -4.91 9.06
C VAL A 91 12.03 -5.76 7.80
N ALA A 92 12.50 -5.29 6.65
CA ALA A 92 12.43 -6.04 5.40
C ALA A 92 13.20 -7.37 5.48
N ALA A 93 14.36 -7.39 6.13
CA ALA A 93 15.13 -8.62 6.36
C ALA A 93 14.38 -9.61 7.26
N ILE A 94 13.74 -9.14 8.33
CA ILE A 94 12.90 -9.97 9.21
C ILE A 94 11.76 -10.60 8.42
N VAL A 95 11.00 -9.79 7.66
CA VAL A 95 9.89 -10.27 6.83
C VAL A 95 10.36 -11.36 5.86
N ARG A 96 11.48 -11.13 5.15
CA ARG A 96 12.04 -12.12 4.22
C ARG A 96 12.51 -13.39 4.92
N THR A 97 13.15 -13.26 6.09
CA THR A 97 13.65 -14.40 6.87
C THR A 97 12.52 -15.30 7.34
N MET A 98 11.38 -14.69 7.69
CA MET A 98 10.16 -15.41 8.05
C MET A 98 9.42 -16.00 6.83
N LYS A 99 9.93 -15.80 5.60
CA LYS A 99 9.27 -16.18 4.34
C LYS A 99 7.90 -15.53 4.16
N ALA A 100 7.65 -14.44 4.85
CA ALA A 100 6.47 -13.62 4.68
C ALA A 100 6.66 -12.65 3.49
N LYS A 101 5.54 -12.14 2.97
CA LYS A 101 5.54 -11.19 1.87
C LYS A 101 4.68 -9.98 2.23
N VAL A 102 5.19 -8.78 2.01
CA VAL A 102 4.36 -7.58 2.02
C VAL A 102 3.58 -7.56 0.71
N GLU A 103 2.29 -7.78 0.78
CA GLU A 103 1.42 -7.82 -0.42
C GLU A 103 1.14 -6.42 -0.95
N ARG A 104 0.80 -5.52 -0.03
CA ARG A 104 0.53 -4.11 -0.33
C ARG A 104 0.48 -3.28 0.95
N ILE A 105 0.52 -1.96 0.80
CA ILE A 105 0.12 -1.04 1.87
C ILE A 105 -1.13 -0.27 1.46
N VAL A 106 -1.94 0.12 2.43
CA VAL A 106 -3.17 0.88 2.20
C VAL A 106 -3.23 2.05 3.17
N ILE A 107 -3.37 3.27 2.67
CA ILE A 107 -3.76 4.42 3.49
C ILE A 107 -5.27 4.35 3.68
N VAL A 108 -5.69 4.05 4.91
CA VAL A 108 -7.05 3.60 5.19
C VAL A 108 -7.97 4.68 5.73
N ASP A 109 -7.42 5.71 6.36
CA ASP A 109 -8.23 6.78 6.95
C ASP A 109 -7.44 8.08 7.14
N LEU A 110 -8.20 9.17 7.28
CA LEU A 110 -7.73 10.49 7.70
C LEU A 110 -8.69 11.00 8.76
N ARG A 111 -8.21 11.20 9.99
CA ARG A 111 -8.97 11.70 11.16
C ARG A 111 -8.16 12.76 11.86
N ASP A 112 -8.75 13.90 12.12
CA ASP A 112 -8.12 14.99 12.87
C ASP A 112 -6.70 15.33 12.35
N GLN A 113 -6.57 15.41 11.01
CA GLN A 113 -5.31 15.65 10.29
C GLN A 113 -4.26 14.51 10.45
N VAL A 114 -4.64 13.36 10.99
CA VAL A 114 -3.77 12.20 11.14
C VAL A 114 -4.16 11.12 10.14
N TYR A 115 -3.22 10.73 9.29
CA TYR A 115 -3.38 9.61 8.36
C TYR A 115 -3.11 8.27 9.05
N TYR A 116 -3.90 7.27 8.70
CA TYR A 116 -3.76 5.89 9.16
C TYR A 116 -3.45 4.97 7.98
N ALA A 117 -2.57 4.00 8.20
CA ALA A 117 -2.20 3.03 7.19
C ALA A 117 -2.25 1.60 7.72
N GLN A 118 -2.32 0.65 6.80
CA GLN A 118 -2.18 -0.78 7.06
C GLN A 118 -1.16 -1.39 6.11
N VAL A 119 -0.32 -2.28 6.64
CA VAL A 119 0.55 -3.15 5.86
C VAL A 119 -0.11 -4.53 5.79
N GLU A 120 -0.40 -5.00 4.59
CA GLU A 120 -0.93 -6.36 4.38
C GLU A 120 0.25 -7.31 4.15
N VAL A 121 0.40 -8.26 5.07
CA VAL A 121 1.48 -9.25 5.04
C VAL A 121 0.90 -10.63 4.92
N SER A 122 1.39 -11.42 3.96
CA SER A 122 1.04 -12.82 3.82
C SER A 122 2.14 -13.73 4.39
N LEU A 123 1.71 -14.78 5.08
CA LEU A 123 2.54 -15.87 5.57
C LEU A 123 1.74 -17.17 5.46
N ASP A 124 2.30 -18.18 4.81
CA ASP A 124 1.68 -19.49 4.60
C ASP A 124 0.24 -19.42 4.03
N GLY A 125 0.00 -18.44 3.14
CA GLY A 125 -1.30 -18.21 2.51
C GLY A 125 -2.30 -17.41 3.33
N ALA A 126 -2.01 -17.11 4.59
CA ALA A 126 -2.83 -16.24 5.43
C ALA A 126 -2.38 -14.78 5.28
N VAL A 127 -3.32 -13.85 5.12
CA VAL A 127 -3.05 -12.41 5.04
C VAL A 127 -3.43 -11.75 6.36
N SER A 128 -2.47 -11.05 6.96
CA SER A 128 -2.65 -10.22 8.15
C SER A 128 -2.57 -8.74 7.78
N LYS A 129 -3.39 -7.91 8.43
CA LYS A 129 -3.38 -6.45 8.31
C LYS A 129 -2.76 -5.87 9.56
N ILE A 130 -1.63 -5.19 9.39
CA ILE A 130 -0.87 -4.61 10.48
C ILE A 130 -1.08 -3.11 10.44
N ASP A 131 -1.53 -2.53 11.56
CA ASP A 131 -1.63 -1.07 11.70
C ASP A 131 -0.25 -0.43 11.67
N ALA A 132 -0.13 0.70 10.96
CA ALA A 132 1.13 1.40 10.78
C ALA A 132 0.91 2.89 10.53
N ARG A 133 1.92 3.71 10.87
CA ARG A 133 1.93 5.08 10.36
C ARG A 133 2.16 5.05 8.84
N PRO A 134 1.58 5.97 8.08
CA PRO A 134 1.80 6.06 6.64
C PRO A 134 3.28 6.10 6.25
N SER A 135 4.09 6.89 6.95
CA SER A 135 5.53 7.01 6.72
C SER A 135 6.26 5.68 6.84
N ASP A 136 5.91 4.86 7.85
CA ASP A 136 6.52 3.55 8.07
C ASP A 136 6.12 2.55 6.97
N ALA A 137 4.83 2.54 6.64
CA ALA A 137 4.30 1.70 5.58
C ALA A 137 4.93 2.03 4.22
N ILE A 138 5.03 3.33 3.87
CA ILE A 138 5.63 3.81 2.63
C ILE A 138 7.14 3.48 2.59
N ALA A 139 7.88 3.68 3.70
CA ALA A 139 9.29 3.35 3.79
C ALA A 139 9.54 1.85 3.65
N LEU A 140 8.66 1.01 4.16
CA LEU A 140 8.72 -0.45 3.96
C LEU A 140 8.37 -0.81 2.51
N ALA A 141 7.33 -0.21 1.94
CA ALA A 141 6.93 -0.43 0.55
C ALA A 141 8.05 -0.09 -0.43
N SER A 142 8.78 1.02 -0.23
CA SER A 142 9.90 1.42 -1.09
C SER A 142 11.04 0.39 -1.12
N ARG A 143 11.21 -0.41 -0.05
CA ARG A 143 12.24 -1.46 0.05
C ARG A 143 11.78 -2.84 -0.41
N MET A 144 10.49 -3.07 -0.33
CA MET A 144 9.90 -4.38 -0.67
C MET A 144 9.30 -4.41 -2.08
N GLY A 145 9.20 -3.26 -2.75
CA GLY A 145 8.52 -3.13 -4.03
C GLY A 145 7.01 -3.39 -3.92
N ALA A 146 6.43 -3.17 -2.74
CA ALA A 146 5.02 -3.39 -2.52
C ALA A 146 4.18 -2.24 -3.09
N PRO A 147 3.03 -2.51 -3.73
CA PRO A 147 2.14 -1.48 -4.23
C PRO A 147 1.48 -0.71 -3.09
N ILE A 148 1.22 0.57 -3.35
CA ILE A 148 0.61 1.51 -2.41
C ILE A 148 -0.80 1.82 -2.88
N PHE A 149 -1.77 1.70 -2.00
CA PHE A 149 -3.16 2.05 -2.24
C PHE A 149 -3.63 3.11 -1.26
N VAL A 150 -4.57 3.93 -1.70
CA VAL A 150 -5.24 4.93 -0.87
C VAL A 150 -6.74 4.75 -1.03
N LYS A 151 -7.49 4.73 0.07
CA LYS A 151 -8.94 4.71 0.00
C LYS A 151 -9.45 6.00 -0.62
N LYS A 152 -10.46 5.92 -1.50
CA LYS A 152 -11.08 7.10 -2.11
C LYS A 152 -11.62 8.07 -1.06
N SER A 153 -12.19 7.56 0.03
CA SER A 153 -12.64 8.39 1.14
C SER A 153 -11.52 9.21 1.80
N VAL A 154 -10.26 8.75 1.74
CA VAL A 154 -9.10 9.52 2.23
C VAL A 154 -8.75 10.60 1.22
N LEU A 155 -8.72 10.28 -0.07
CA LEU A 155 -8.46 11.26 -1.13
C LEU A 155 -9.50 12.37 -1.10
N ASP A 156 -10.79 12.02 -0.97
CA ASP A 156 -11.89 12.99 -0.92
C ASP A 156 -11.74 13.93 0.30
N LYS A 157 -11.38 13.40 1.47
CA LYS A 157 -11.13 14.21 2.68
C LYS A 157 -9.91 15.12 2.55
N ALA A 158 -8.83 14.63 1.94
CA ALA A 158 -7.58 15.37 1.81
C ALA A 158 -7.64 16.48 0.76
N ILE A 159 -8.50 16.34 -0.26
CA ILE A 159 -8.67 17.33 -1.35
C ILE A 159 -9.83 18.30 -1.04
N ALA A 160 -10.72 17.95 -0.10
CA ALA A 160 -11.81 18.84 0.29
C ALA A 160 -11.23 20.18 0.78
N PRO A 161 -11.70 21.33 0.25
CA PRO A 161 -11.31 22.63 0.80
C PRO A 161 -11.69 22.63 2.28
N GLU A 162 -10.79 23.10 3.15
CA GLU A 162 -11.10 23.31 4.55
C GLU A 162 -12.32 24.25 4.63
N THR A 163 -13.49 23.69 4.89
CA THR A 163 -14.65 24.48 5.27
C THR A 163 -14.34 25.04 6.63
N GLY A 164 -13.78 26.27 6.63
CA GLY A 164 -13.52 27.04 7.84
C GLY A 164 -14.83 27.27 8.57
N GLU A 165 -15.21 26.33 9.42
CA GLU A 165 -16.09 26.64 10.55
C GLU A 165 -15.27 27.40 11.58
N GLU A 166 -15.17 28.70 11.33
CA GLU A 166 -14.83 29.68 12.33
C GLU A 166 -15.80 29.50 13.51
N LYS A 167 -15.33 28.78 14.55
CA LYS A 167 -16.01 28.81 15.85
C LYS A 167 -15.94 30.25 16.37
N ARG A 168 -16.87 31.09 15.97
CA ARG A 168 -17.17 32.31 16.69
C ARG A 168 -17.74 31.94 18.03
N GLY A 169 -16.83 31.87 19.03
CA GLY A 169 -17.22 31.87 20.42
C GLY A 169 -17.89 33.18 20.76
N THR A 170 -19.09 33.11 21.21
CA THR A 170 -19.74 34.13 22.06
C THR A 170 -19.47 33.84 23.49
#